data_dea6812669fe659a9cf383e3c3785096
#
_entry.id   dea6812669fe659a9cf383e3c3785096
#
_cell.length_a   1.000
_cell.length_b   1.000
_cell.length_c   1.000
_cell.angle_alpha   90.00
_cell.angle_beta   90.00
_cell.angle_gamma   90.00
#
_symmetry.space_group_name_H-M   'P 1'
#
loop_
_entity.id
_entity.type
_entity.pdbx_description
1 polymer ?
#
loop_
_entity_poly.entity_id
_entity_poly.type
_entity_poly.pdbx_seq_one_letter_code
_entity_poly.pdbx_strand_id
1 'polypeptide(L)'
;MNLEEMSEIMKSSLGIRDNIVGVRLFKSETEIPKDLDSVERPFRYCSMIQEARQKGNSFLARADYHECKGGAAGLGLIECPENIATGSLYFDKLHKCETKDIGSSIAASMPRPPAGSTVATYVAPLDKMVMNPDVVIFVGNPLQARRIVQFYFSQIWNF
;
A
#
# COMPACT_ATOMS: atom_id res chain seq x y z
N MET A 1 0.97 11.25 -21.21
CA MET A 1 0.09 11.49 -20.03
C MET A 1 0.97 11.42 -18.79
N ASN A 2 1.04 12.48 -18.04
CA ASN A 2 1.77 12.52 -16.77
C ASN A 2 0.87 12.06 -15.60
N LEU A 3 1.42 11.94 -14.39
CA LEU A 3 0.67 11.42 -13.23
C LEU A 3 -0.42 12.39 -12.74
N GLU A 4 -0.22 13.68 -12.92
CA GLU A 4 -1.21 14.71 -12.60
C GLU A 4 -2.43 14.60 -13.53
N GLU A 5 -2.21 14.56 -14.85
CA GLU A 5 -3.27 14.34 -15.83
C GLU A 5 -4.03 13.01 -15.57
N MET A 6 -3.28 11.94 -15.22
CA MET A 6 -3.88 10.66 -14.88
C MET A 6 -4.78 10.77 -13.64
N SER A 7 -4.32 11.44 -12.58
CA SER A 7 -5.07 11.68 -11.36
C SER A 7 -6.36 12.46 -11.64
N GLU A 8 -6.28 13.52 -12.44
CA GLU A 8 -7.44 14.34 -12.81
C GLU A 8 -8.47 13.56 -13.64
N ILE A 9 -8.02 12.80 -14.64
CA ILE A 9 -8.91 11.95 -15.46
C ILE A 9 -9.60 10.90 -14.59
N MET A 10 -8.88 10.23 -13.70
CA MET A 10 -9.47 9.23 -12.82
C MET A 10 -10.48 9.88 -11.85
N LYS A 11 -10.13 11.01 -11.22
CA LYS A 11 -11.02 11.73 -10.32
C LYS A 11 -12.31 12.17 -11.03
N SER A 12 -12.19 12.81 -12.17
CA SER A 12 -13.34 13.33 -12.92
C SER A 12 -14.22 12.21 -13.49
N SER A 13 -13.63 11.19 -14.11
CA SER A 13 -14.36 10.09 -14.74
C SER A 13 -15.09 9.20 -13.72
N LEU A 14 -14.54 9.03 -12.54
CA LEU A 14 -15.10 8.20 -11.48
C LEU A 14 -15.91 8.99 -10.45
N GLY A 15 -15.84 10.32 -10.47
CA GLY A 15 -16.47 11.17 -9.47
C GLY A 15 -15.83 11.00 -8.08
N ILE A 16 -14.50 10.80 -8.02
CA ILE A 16 -13.74 10.65 -6.77
C ILE A 16 -13.35 12.03 -6.26
N ARG A 17 -13.66 12.32 -4.99
CA ARG A 17 -13.33 13.60 -4.35
C ARG A 17 -11.98 13.59 -3.64
N ASP A 18 -11.64 12.45 -3.03
CA ASP A 18 -10.37 12.26 -2.32
C ASP A 18 -9.21 12.11 -3.31
N ASN A 19 -7.98 12.21 -2.81
CA ASN A 19 -6.82 11.95 -3.64
C ASN A 19 -6.69 10.45 -3.96
N ILE A 20 -6.27 10.17 -5.18
CA ILE A 20 -5.78 8.86 -5.57
C ILE A 20 -4.35 8.76 -5.05
N VAL A 21 -3.98 7.63 -4.49
CA VAL A 21 -2.69 7.46 -3.81
C VAL A 21 -1.76 6.62 -4.65
N GLY A 22 -0.55 7.10 -4.88
CA GLY A 22 0.54 6.32 -5.44
C GLY A 22 1.40 5.73 -4.32
N VAL A 23 1.91 4.53 -4.55
CA VAL A 23 2.88 3.86 -3.66
C VAL A 23 4.07 3.42 -4.49
N ARG A 24 5.26 3.79 -4.05
CA ARG A 24 6.54 3.32 -4.61
C ARG A 24 7.29 2.52 -3.56
N LEU A 25 7.84 1.37 -3.96
CA LEU A 25 8.68 0.49 -3.14
C LEU A 25 10.11 0.57 -3.65
N PHE A 26 10.99 1.23 -2.90
CA PHE A 26 12.40 1.33 -3.27
C PHE A 26 13.15 0.05 -2.90
N LYS A 27 13.89 -0.50 -3.85
CA LYS A 27 14.68 -1.73 -3.67
C LYS A 27 16.12 -1.43 -3.22
N SER A 28 16.57 -0.21 -3.40
CA SER A 28 17.88 0.25 -2.93
C SER A 28 17.83 1.72 -2.51
N GLU A 29 18.75 2.12 -1.61
CA GLU A 29 18.88 3.52 -1.18
C GLU A 29 19.25 4.46 -2.34
N THR A 30 19.89 3.94 -3.37
CA THR A 30 20.30 4.73 -4.55
C THR A 30 19.12 5.12 -5.45
N GLU A 31 17.98 4.43 -5.32
CA GLU A 31 16.75 4.76 -6.05
C GLU A 31 15.97 5.91 -5.42
N ILE A 32 16.28 6.26 -4.16
CA ILE A 32 15.55 7.29 -3.41
C ILE A 32 16.04 8.67 -3.85
N PRO A 33 15.17 9.54 -4.39
CA PRO A 33 15.52 10.92 -4.68
C PRO A 33 16.00 11.67 -3.44
N LYS A 34 17.02 12.48 -3.59
CA LYS A 34 17.65 13.22 -2.47
C LYS A 34 16.78 14.32 -1.89
N ASP A 35 15.81 14.77 -2.64
CA ASP A 35 14.84 15.82 -2.32
C ASP A 35 13.58 15.27 -1.61
N LEU A 36 13.51 13.95 -1.38
CA LEU A 36 12.43 13.36 -0.60
C LEU A 36 12.81 13.29 0.88
N ASP A 37 12.09 14.02 1.69
CA ASP A 37 12.25 13.99 3.14
C ASP A 37 11.62 12.73 3.75
N SER A 38 12.39 12.08 4.62
CA SER A 38 11.88 10.96 5.44
C SER A 38 10.92 11.48 6.51
N VAL A 39 9.95 10.64 6.88
CA VAL A 39 9.09 10.95 8.02
C VAL A 39 9.91 11.06 9.31
N GLU A 40 9.48 11.95 10.21
CA GLU A 40 10.17 12.20 11.48
C GLU A 40 9.70 11.29 12.63
N ARG A 41 8.59 10.59 12.46
CA ARG A 41 8.00 9.71 13.46
C ARG A 41 7.39 8.46 12.82
N PRO A 42 7.21 7.37 13.59
CA PRO A 42 6.58 6.17 13.08
C PRO A 42 5.10 6.39 12.71
N PHE A 43 4.69 5.72 11.63
CA PHE A 43 3.31 5.66 11.15
C PHE A 43 2.91 4.22 10.85
N ARG A 44 1.61 3.93 10.93
CA ARG A 44 1.06 2.72 10.32
C ARG A 44 0.94 2.94 8.82
N TYR A 45 1.26 1.93 8.03
CA TYR A 45 1.14 2.03 6.57
C TYR A 45 -0.26 2.45 6.11
N CYS A 46 -1.31 1.86 6.71
CA CYS A 46 -2.68 2.25 6.42
C CYS A 46 -2.99 3.72 6.78
N SER A 47 -2.36 4.28 7.81
CA SER A 47 -2.50 5.70 8.18
C SER A 47 -1.81 6.61 7.18
N MET A 48 -0.64 6.23 6.64
CA MET A 48 0.02 6.98 5.56
C MET A 48 -0.88 7.07 4.32
N ILE A 49 -1.48 5.94 3.90
CA ILE A 49 -2.43 5.90 2.77
C ILE A 49 -3.64 6.79 3.06
N GLN A 50 -4.20 6.70 4.27
CA GLN A 50 -5.37 7.51 4.66
C GLN A 50 -5.06 9.01 4.64
N GLU A 51 -3.92 9.43 5.17
CA GLU A 51 -3.52 10.82 5.20
C GLU A 51 -3.14 11.35 3.81
N ALA A 52 -2.46 10.55 2.99
CA ALA A 52 -2.21 10.89 1.59
C ALA A 52 -3.52 11.11 0.84
N ARG A 53 -4.49 10.21 1.04
CA ARG A 53 -5.82 10.30 0.42
C ARG A 53 -6.60 11.53 0.87
N GLN A 54 -6.72 11.76 2.16
CA GLN A 54 -7.63 12.77 2.72
C GLN A 54 -7.00 14.14 2.88
N LYS A 55 -5.71 14.20 3.24
CA LYS A 55 -5.02 15.45 3.56
C LYS A 55 -3.98 15.86 2.51
N GLY A 56 -3.65 14.98 1.58
CA GLY A 56 -2.65 15.26 0.55
C GLY A 56 -1.21 15.23 1.06
N ASN A 57 -0.94 14.56 2.18
CA ASN A 57 0.40 14.39 2.73
C ASN A 57 1.20 13.35 1.96
N SER A 58 2.53 13.48 1.97
CA SER A 58 3.47 12.52 1.39
C SER A 58 4.36 11.94 2.48
N PHE A 59 4.77 10.67 2.32
CA PHE A 59 5.52 9.92 3.33
C PHE A 59 6.61 9.08 2.67
N LEU A 60 7.87 9.36 2.98
CA LEU A 60 8.98 8.46 2.73
C LEU A 60 9.33 7.75 4.05
N ALA A 61 9.10 6.44 4.13
CA ALA A 61 9.26 5.68 5.36
C ALA A 61 10.15 4.45 5.18
N ARG A 62 11.22 4.34 5.97
CA ARG A 62 12.05 3.15 6.13
C ARG A 62 11.47 2.22 7.20
N ALA A 63 12.05 1.04 7.36
CA ALA A 63 11.58 -0.01 8.26
C ALA A 63 11.29 0.46 9.69
N ASP A 64 12.15 1.32 10.25
CA ASP A 64 12.04 1.84 11.64
C ASP A 64 10.84 2.77 11.82
N TYR A 65 10.40 3.41 10.75
CA TYR A 65 9.25 4.31 10.74
C TYR A 65 7.92 3.61 10.45
N HIS A 66 7.92 2.28 10.27
CA HIS A 66 6.68 1.48 10.17
C HIS A 66 6.28 0.95 11.55
N GLU A 67 5.27 1.58 12.17
CA GLU A 67 4.71 1.17 13.46
C GLU A 67 4.10 -0.24 13.42
N CYS A 68 3.41 -0.58 12.34
CA CYS A 68 2.80 -1.89 12.13
C CYS A 68 3.81 -2.87 11.53
N LYS A 69 4.37 -3.76 12.35
CA LYS A 69 5.36 -4.75 11.89
C LYS A 69 4.80 -5.75 10.88
N GLY A 70 3.53 -6.09 10.97
CA GLY A 70 2.86 -6.92 9.94
C GLY A 70 2.79 -6.23 8.57
N GLY A 71 2.49 -4.93 8.57
CA GLY A 71 2.54 -4.12 7.35
C GLY A 71 3.95 -4.00 6.79
N ALA A 72 4.94 -3.74 7.64
CA ALA A 72 6.34 -3.66 7.23
C ALA A 72 6.84 -4.99 6.61
N ALA A 73 6.50 -6.12 7.22
CA ALA A 73 6.83 -7.45 6.69
C ALA A 73 6.11 -7.74 5.35
N GLY A 74 4.82 -7.36 5.24
CA GLY A 74 4.05 -7.50 4.00
C GLY A 74 4.58 -6.66 2.83
N LEU A 75 5.35 -5.61 3.13
CA LEU A 75 6.03 -4.75 2.14
C LEU A 75 7.48 -5.18 1.87
N GLY A 76 7.98 -6.23 2.53
CA GLY A 76 9.35 -6.71 2.36
C GLY A 76 10.42 -5.87 3.05
N LEU A 77 10.04 -4.99 4.00
CA LEU A 77 10.97 -4.13 4.73
C LEU A 77 11.72 -4.88 5.85
N ILE A 78 11.04 -5.82 6.51
CA ILE A 78 11.57 -6.59 7.66
C ILE A 78 11.16 -8.05 7.60
N GLU A 79 11.82 -8.88 8.39
CA GLU A 79 11.36 -10.24 8.68
C GLU A 79 9.96 -10.24 9.30
N CYS A 80 9.16 -11.23 8.93
CA CYS A 80 7.83 -11.37 9.51
C CYS A 80 7.94 -11.79 10.98
N PRO A 81 7.37 -11.02 11.93
CA PRO A 81 7.34 -11.43 13.33
C PRO A 81 6.73 -12.81 13.52
N GLU A 82 7.32 -13.65 14.38
CA GLU A 82 6.94 -15.04 14.58
C GLU A 82 5.45 -15.21 14.88
N ASN A 83 4.89 -14.38 15.73
CA ASN A 83 3.46 -14.43 16.07
C ASN A 83 2.52 -14.15 14.90
N ILE A 84 2.99 -13.41 13.88
CA ILE A 84 2.27 -13.17 12.62
C ILE A 84 2.53 -14.34 11.66
N ALA A 85 3.78 -14.77 11.57
CA ALA A 85 4.19 -15.85 10.67
C ALA A 85 3.51 -17.19 11.01
N THR A 86 3.37 -17.49 12.30
CA THR A 86 2.71 -18.70 12.82
C THR A 86 1.18 -18.57 12.90
N GLY A 87 0.62 -17.40 12.70
CA GLY A 87 -0.83 -17.16 12.84
C GLY A 87 -1.31 -17.01 14.29
N SER A 88 -0.43 -17.10 15.29
CA SER A 88 -0.82 -17.00 16.71
C SER A 88 -1.43 -15.64 17.05
N LEU A 89 -1.00 -14.58 16.37
CA LEU A 89 -1.62 -13.25 16.51
C LEU A 89 -3.12 -13.29 16.20
N TYR A 90 -3.52 -13.99 15.14
CA TYR A 90 -4.92 -14.03 14.69
C TYR A 90 -5.80 -14.87 15.59
N PHE A 91 -5.27 -15.94 16.16
CA PHE A 91 -5.99 -16.81 17.09
C PHE A 91 -5.93 -16.28 18.53
N ASP A 92 -4.72 -16.15 19.10
CA ASP A 92 -4.53 -15.90 20.54
C ASP A 92 -4.90 -14.46 20.96
N LYS A 93 -4.61 -13.45 20.09
CA LYS A 93 -4.77 -12.05 20.44
C LYS A 93 -5.95 -11.36 19.78
N LEU A 94 -6.17 -11.64 18.50
CA LEU A 94 -7.20 -10.95 17.73
C LEU A 94 -8.53 -11.71 17.71
N HIS A 95 -8.55 -12.97 18.12
CA HIS A 95 -9.74 -13.86 18.13
C HIS A 95 -10.49 -13.84 16.79
N LYS A 96 -9.73 -13.88 15.67
CA LYS A 96 -10.26 -13.83 14.29
C LYS A 96 -10.48 -15.21 13.67
N CYS A 97 -10.04 -16.28 14.36
CA CYS A 97 -10.12 -17.67 13.90
C CYS A 97 -10.65 -18.54 15.02
N GLU A 98 -11.40 -19.60 14.69
CA GLU A 98 -11.93 -20.56 15.66
C GLU A 98 -10.84 -21.46 16.24
N THR A 99 -9.80 -21.75 15.47
CA THR A 99 -8.70 -22.62 15.89
C THR A 99 -7.35 -22.03 15.50
N LYS A 100 -6.30 -22.49 16.20
CA LYS A 100 -4.92 -22.11 15.89
C LYS A 100 -4.48 -22.57 14.49
N ASP A 101 -4.96 -23.74 14.06
CA ASP A 101 -4.64 -24.30 12.74
C ASP A 101 -5.20 -23.44 11.60
N ILE A 102 -6.41 -22.90 11.78
CA ILE A 102 -6.98 -21.92 10.85
C ILE A 102 -6.12 -20.66 10.80
N GLY A 103 -5.71 -20.14 11.96
CA GLY A 103 -4.82 -18.98 12.03
C GLY A 103 -3.48 -19.22 11.32
N SER A 104 -2.89 -20.39 11.50
CA SER A 104 -1.65 -20.80 10.86
C SER A 104 -1.82 -20.94 9.33
N SER A 105 -2.90 -21.53 8.88
CA SER A 105 -3.22 -21.69 7.45
C SER A 105 -3.42 -20.33 6.76
N ILE A 106 -4.11 -19.39 7.42
CA ILE A 106 -4.28 -18.01 6.93
C ILE A 106 -2.90 -17.34 6.82
N ALA A 107 -2.09 -17.42 7.88
CA ALA A 107 -0.76 -16.82 7.88
C ALA A 107 0.16 -17.38 6.77
N ALA A 108 0.10 -18.69 6.54
CA ALA A 108 0.88 -19.37 5.50
C ALA A 108 0.43 -18.98 4.08
N SER A 109 -0.86 -18.68 3.89
CA SER A 109 -1.41 -18.29 2.57
C SER A 109 -1.12 -16.83 2.19
N MET A 110 -0.68 -16.00 3.13
CA MET A 110 -0.38 -14.59 2.84
C MET A 110 0.94 -14.46 2.07
N PRO A 111 0.94 -13.90 0.85
CA PRO A 111 2.17 -13.65 0.12
C PRO A 111 3.03 -12.63 0.89
N ARG A 112 4.32 -12.91 1.00
CA ARG A 112 5.28 -12.01 1.65
C ARG A 112 6.53 -11.91 0.79
N PRO A 113 6.92 -10.70 0.39
CA PRO A 113 8.22 -10.47 -0.23
C PRO A 113 9.34 -10.86 0.76
N PRO A 114 10.52 -11.25 0.27
CA PRO A 114 11.68 -11.47 1.14
C PRO A 114 12.00 -10.22 1.96
N ALA A 115 12.43 -10.41 3.21
CA ALA A 115 12.88 -9.30 4.05
C ALA A 115 14.06 -8.58 3.41
N GLY A 116 14.06 -7.25 3.48
CA GLY A 116 15.07 -6.41 2.84
C GLY A 116 14.94 -6.28 1.31
N SER A 117 13.91 -6.89 0.69
CA SER A 117 13.61 -6.66 -0.73
C SER A 117 13.08 -5.25 -1.02
N THR A 118 12.65 -4.55 0.04
CA THR A 118 12.28 -3.14 0.03
C THR A 118 13.05 -2.42 1.14
N VAL A 119 13.72 -1.30 0.81
CA VAL A 119 14.47 -0.49 1.78
C VAL A 119 13.64 0.68 2.31
N ALA A 120 12.73 1.21 1.51
CA ALA A 120 11.82 2.28 1.89
C ALA A 120 10.54 2.23 1.05
N THR A 121 9.46 2.82 1.59
CA THR A 121 8.20 3.05 0.88
C THR A 121 7.97 4.55 0.71
N TYR A 122 7.47 4.96 -0.44
CA TYR A 122 6.99 6.31 -0.66
C TYR A 122 5.50 6.27 -0.97
N VAL A 123 4.71 6.96 -0.15
CA VAL A 123 3.25 7.05 -0.25
C VAL A 123 2.90 8.52 -0.43
N ALA A 124 2.24 8.85 -1.52
CA ALA A 124 1.84 10.23 -1.81
C ALA A 124 0.55 10.28 -2.65
N PRO A 125 -0.16 11.41 -2.70
CA PRO A 125 -1.14 11.65 -3.75
C PRO A 125 -0.52 11.43 -5.13
N LEU A 126 -1.27 10.83 -6.05
CA LEU A 126 -0.76 10.46 -7.38
C LEU A 126 -0.25 11.66 -8.17
N ASP A 127 -0.91 12.80 -8.04
CA ASP A 127 -0.53 14.09 -8.63
C ASP A 127 0.74 14.73 -8.01
N LYS A 128 1.16 14.25 -6.84
CA LYS A 128 2.38 14.69 -6.15
C LYS A 128 3.52 13.67 -6.23
N MET A 129 3.30 12.54 -6.91
CA MET A 129 4.36 11.55 -7.10
C MET A 129 5.47 12.11 -7.99
N VAL A 130 6.71 12.05 -7.52
CA VAL A 130 7.90 12.50 -8.28
C VAL A 130 8.45 11.43 -9.23
N MET A 131 7.85 10.23 -9.20
CA MET A 131 8.17 9.09 -10.08
C MET A 131 6.97 8.17 -10.23
N ASN A 132 7.03 7.24 -11.19
CA ASN A 132 5.97 6.26 -11.39
C ASN A 132 5.80 5.37 -10.16
N PRO A 133 4.57 5.24 -9.63
CA PRO A 133 4.28 4.32 -8.56
C PRO A 133 4.31 2.86 -9.02
N ASP A 134 4.60 1.94 -8.09
CA ASP A 134 4.41 0.50 -8.32
C ASP A 134 2.95 0.09 -8.16
N VAL A 135 2.21 0.82 -7.31
CA VAL A 135 0.79 0.58 -7.03
C VAL A 135 0.04 1.90 -6.97
N VAL A 136 -1.14 1.91 -7.58
CA VAL A 136 -2.10 3.02 -7.47
C VAL A 136 -3.31 2.53 -6.66
N ILE A 137 -3.62 3.26 -5.59
CA ILE A 137 -4.73 2.95 -4.69
C ILE A 137 -5.80 4.02 -4.84
N PHE A 138 -6.99 3.59 -5.16
CA PHE A 138 -8.16 4.45 -5.04
C PHE A 138 -9.16 3.84 -4.05
N VAL A 139 -9.90 4.69 -3.35
CA VAL A 139 -10.98 4.29 -2.45
C VAL A 139 -12.27 4.89 -3.00
N GLY A 140 -13.19 4.04 -3.36
CA GLY A 140 -14.45 4.45 -3.97
C GLY A 140 -15.61 3.57 -3.52
N ASN A 141 -16.82 3.96 -3.91
CA ASN A 141 -18.01 3.14 -3.72
C ASN A 141 -18.06 1.99 -4.75
N PRO A 142 -18.97 1.00 -4.58
CA PRO A 142 -19.05 -0.14 -5.49
C PRO A 142 -19.29 0.22 -6.96
N LEU A 143 -20.03 1.31 -7.25
CA LEU A 143 -20.26 1.75 -8.63
C LEU A 143 -18.98 2.28 -9.28
N GLN A 144 -18.17 3.03 -8.54
CA GLN A 144 -16.88 3.52 -8.99
C GLN A 144 -15.90 2.36 -9.23
N ALA A 145 -15.84 1.40 -8.31
CA ALA A 145 -15.03 0.19 -8.45
C ALA A 145 -15.44 -0.63 -9.69
N ARG A 146 -16.76 -0.83 -9.90
CA ARG A 146 -17.29 -1.53 -11.06
C ARG A 146 -16.82 -0.90 -12.39
N ARG A 147 -16.78 0.42 -12.49
CA ARG A 147 -16.33 1.12 -13.72
C ARG A 147 -14.88 0.78 -14.07
N ILE A 148 -13.99 0.76 -13.08
CA ILE A 148 -12.58 0.38 -13.29
C ILE A 148 -12.47 -1.07 -13.73
N VAL A 149 -13.17 -1.97 -13.04
CA VAL A 149 -13.17 -3.41 -13.37
C VAL A 149 -13.69 -3.64 -14.78
N GLN A 150 -14.78 -2.98 -15.16
CA GLN A 150 -15.34 -3.08 -16.53
C GLN A 150 -14.36 -2.58 -17.57
N PHE A 151 -13.71 -1.44 -17.35
CA PHE A 151 -12.69 -0.92 -18.26
C PHE A 151 -11.53 -1.90 -18.40
N TYR A 152 -11.01 -2.44 -17.30
CA TYR A 152 -9.92 -3.42 -17.33
C TYR A 152 -10.30 -4.67 -18.14
N PHE A 153 -11.46 -5.23 -17.90
CA PHE A 153 -11.93 -6.40 -18.66
C PHE A 153 -12.18 -6.11 -20.12
N SER A 154 -12.69 -4.92 -20.48
CA SER A 154 -12.87 -4.55 -21.88
C SER A 154 -11.56 -4.49 -22.68
N GLN A 155 -10.43 -4.18 -22.02
CA GLN A 155 -9.11 -4.18 -22.65
C GLN A 155 -8.54 -5.58 -22.85
N ILE A 156 -8.91 -6.55 -21.99
CA ILE A 156 -8.43 -7.93 -22.07
C ILE A 156 -9.25 -8.77 -23.04
N TRP A 157 -10.57 -8.56 -23.10
CA TRP A 157 -11.49 -9.43 -23.80
C TRP A 157 -11.94 -8.92 -25.17
N ASN A 158 -11.46 -7.76 -25.64
CA ASN A 158 -11.77 -7.20 -26.98
C ASN A 158 -13.24 -7.46 -27.42
N PHE A 159 -14.23 -7.03 -26.61
CA PHE A 159 -15.63 -7.02 -27.03
C PHE A 159 -15.95 -5.76 -27.82
#